data_432560f6a703e8c6824b345ed2837d62
#
_entry.id   432560f6a703e8c6824b345ed2837d62
#
_cell.length_a   1.000
_cell.length_b   1.000
_cell.length_c   1.000
_cell.angle_alpha   90.00
_cell.angle_beta   90.00
_cell.angle_gamma   90.00
#
_symmetry.space_group_name_H-M   'P 1'
#
loop_
_entity.id
_entity.type
_entity.pdbx_description
1 polymer ?
#
loop_
_entity_poly.entity_id
_entity_poly.type
_entity_poly.pdbx_seq_one_letter_code
_entity_poly.pdbx_strand_id
1 'polypeptide(L)'
;FQPPEGNKPPPPLIRAILIFTCTGVSFAHGSNDGQKGMGLIMLILIGLVPLAYSLNKNLDAQYLKSFEQLSGETAIVLHANQNEMQDEKARVVLTKFIQTKEQTPEVLPALASITDHLGERVGQYGDLKDIPEQAVSEIRNDMYLSTTTFKRLEKAEALPAMTPQQQDTLKEYRSNLDGFLQYIPNWVKVAVALALGLGTMVGWKRIVVTVGERIGKNHMTYGQGMSAELVAMSTIAAADGLGMPVSTTHVLNSAVAGTMVANKSGLNFATVKTIISAWIFTLPATICLSGGLYWVFLQFVG
;
A
#
# COMPACT_ATOMS: atom_id res chain seq x y z
N PHE A 1 5.28 -5.30 -38.16
CA PHE A 1 5.45 -6.56 -37.41
C PHE A 1 4.43 -7.56 -37.94
N GLN A 2 4.94 -8.55 -38.69
CA GLN A 2 4.10 -9.58 -39.26
C GLN A 2 3.65 -10.56 -38.16
N PRO A 3 2.46 -11.17 -38.28
CA PRO A 3 2.05 -12.22 -37.38
C PRO A 3 3.03 -13.41 -37.46
N PRO A 4 3.18 -14.21 -36.40
CA PRO A 4 4.06 -15.34 -36.40
C PRO A 4 3.65 -16.34 -37.51
N GLU A 5 4.60 -16.71 -38.39
CA GLU A 5 4.39 -17.76 -39.37
C GLU A 5 4.47 -19.12 -38.68
N GLY A 6 3.33 -19.70 -38.34
CA GLY A 6 3.27 -21.03 -37.73
C GLY A 6 3.94 -21.09 -36.33
N ASN A 7 4.54 -22.27 -36.01
CA ASN A 7 5.20 -22.51 -34.70
C ASN A 7 6.69 -22.06 -34.66
N LYS A 8 7.14 -21.21 -35.55
CA LYS A 8 8.53 -20.75 -35.54
C LYS A 8 8.74 -19.73 -34.41
N PRO A 9 9.79 -19.87 -33.59
CA PRO A 9 10.12 -18.90 -32.56
C PRO A 9 10.52 -17.56 -33.20
N PRO A 10 10.28 -16.42 -32.50
CA PRO A 10 10.66 -15.10 -32.97
C PRO A 10 12.19 -14.99 -33.15
N PRO A 11 12.66 -14.08 -34.03
CA PRO A 11 14.08 -13.77 -34.15
C PRO A 11 14.73 -13.47 -32.82
N PRO A 12 16.05 -13.78 -32.64
CA PRO A 12 16.69 -13.67 -31.31
C PRO A 12 16.55 -12.33 -30.63
N LEU A 13 16.65 -11.22 -31.36
CA LEU A 13 16.50 -9.88 -30.81
C LEU A 13 15.05 -9.60 -30.31
N ILE A 14 14.06 -9.97 -31.12
CA ILE A 14 12.64 -9.82 -30.73
C ILE A 14 12.34 -10.70 -29.53
N ARG A 15 12.87 -11.92 -29.49
CA ARG A 15 12.73 -12.82 -28.34
C ARG A 15 13.34 -12.25 -27.07
N ALA A 16 14.54 -11.64 -27.17
CA ALA A 16 15.17 -10.99 -26.02
C ALA A 16 14.33 -9.83 -25.48
N ILE A 17 13.77 -8.99 -26.36
CA ILE A 17 12.91 -7.89 -25.98
C ILE A 17 11.60 -8.40 -25.31
N LEU A 18 10.96 -9.41 -25.87
CA LEU A 18 9.76 -10.02 -25.28
C LEU A 18 10.03 -10.62 -23.90
N ILE A 19 11.17 -11.29 -23.70
CA ILE A 19 11.58 -11.81 -22.40
C ILE A 19 11.77 -10.65 -21.41
N PHE A 20 12.41 -9.57 -21.84
CA PHE A 20 12.64 -8.40 -21.00
C PHE A 20 11.32 -7.74 -20.57
N THR A 21 10.41 -7.50 -21.51
CA THR A 21 9.11 -6.87 -21.21
C THR A 21 8.23 -7.78 -20.34
N CYS A 22 8.22 -9.09 -20.62
CA CYS A 22 7.53 -10.07 -19.77
C CYS A 22 8.10 -10.13 -18.35
N THR A 23 9.42 -10.09 -18.20
CA THR A 23 10.06 -10.03 -16.88
C THR A 23 9.69 -8.74 -16.15
N GLY A 24 9.71 -7.60 -16.84
CA GLY A 24 9.34 -6.31 -16.27
C GLY A 24 7.90 -6.25 -15.80
N VAL A 25 6.95 -6.71 -16.60
CA VAL A 25 5.53 -6.75 -16.18
C VAL A 25 5.32 -7.75 -15.05
N SER A 26 6.01 -8.89 -15.06
CA SER A 26 5.92 -9.86 -13.96
C SER A 26 6.47 -9.31 -12.65
N PHE A 27 7.57 -8.56 -12.68
CA PHE A 27 8.14 -7.88 -11.53
C PHE A 27 7.18 -6.82 -10.99
N ALA A 28 6.69 -5.92 -11.84
CA ALA A 28 5.74 -4.87 -11.43
C ALA A 28 4.43 -5.45 -10.87
N HIS A 29 3.91 -6.51 -11.48
CA HIS A 29 2.73 -7.23 -11.01
C HIS A 29 2.97 -7.87 -9.63
N GLY A 30 4.06 -8.62 -9.49
CA GLY A 30 4.41 -9.28 -8.23
C GLY A 30 4.67 -8.30 -7.09
N SER A 31 5.31 -7.14 -7.35
CA SER A 31 5.49 -6.05 -6.40
C SER A 31 4.14 -5.50 -5.93
N ASN A 32 3.28 -5.10 -6.86
CA ASN A 32 1.98 -4.51 -6.56
C ASN A 32 1.05 -5.47 -5.79
N ASP A 33 0.92 -6.72 -6.22
CA ASP A 33 0.06 -7.69 -5.54
C ASP A 33 0.69 -8.20 -4.23
N GLY A 34 2.02 -8.27 -4.18
CA GLY A 34 2.77 -8.58 -2.96
C GLY A 34 2.52 -7.57 -1.85
N GLN A 35 2.58 -6.27 -2.16
CA GLN A 35 2.30 -5.20 -1.19
C GLN A 35 0.88 -5.30 -0.63
N LYS A 36 -0.13 -5.56 -1.45
CA LYS A 36 -1.52 -5.76 -1.01
C LYS A 36 -1.65 -6.98 -0.10
N GLY A 37 -1.04 -8.10 -0.49
CA GLY A 37 -1.04 -9.33 0.30
C GLY A 37 -0.37 -9.14 1.66
N MET A 38 0.81 -8.54 1.68
CA MET A 38 1.53 -8.21 2.92
C MET A 38 0.72 -7.26 3.80
N GLY A 39 0.14 -6.19 3.22
CA GLY A 39 -0.67 -5.22 3.94
C GLY A 39 -1.89 -5.86 4.60
N LEU A 40 -2.61 -6.74 3.89
CA LEU A 40 -3.76 -7.46 4.44
C LEU A 40 -3.38 -8.41 5.57
N ILE A 41 -2.30 -9.17 5.41
CA ILE A 41 -1.79 -10.06 6.46
C ILE A 41 -1.38 -9.25 7.68
N MET A 42 -0.66 -8.13 7.50
CA MET A 42 -0.27 -7.27 8.61
C MET A 42 -1.48 -6.68 9.33
N LEU A 43 -2.52 -6.28 8.60
CA LEU A 43 -3.76 -5.77 9.21
C LEU A 43 -4.42 -6.83 10.12
N ILE A 44 -4.46 -8.08 9.68
CA ILE A 44 -4.98 -9.20 10.45
C ILE A 44 -4.09 -9.47 11.67
N LEU A 45 -2.77 -9.54 11.49
CA LEU A 45 -1.82 -9.81 12.57
C LEU A 45 -1.85 -8.72 13.65
N ILE A 46 -1.94 -7.46 13.24
CA ILE A 46 -2.06 -6.32 14.18
C ILE A 46 -3.38 -6.40 14.95
N GLY A 47 -4.46 -6.85 14.31
CA GLY A 47 -5.76 -7.00 14.97
C GLY A 47 -5.81 -8.17 15.94
N LEU A 48 -5.19 -9.30 15.60
CA LEU A 48 -5.22 -10.52 16.41
C LEU A 48 -4.12 -10.59 17.48
N VAL A 49 -2.91 -10.09 17.15
CA VAL A 49 -1.73 -10.17 18.02
C VAL A 49 -1.02 -8.81 18.06
N PRO A 50 -1.69 -7.77 18.60
CA PRO A 50 -1.16 -6.40 18.58
C PRO A 50 0.22 -6.28 19.25
N LEU A 51 0.46 -6.98 20.32
CA LEU A 51 1.73 -6.98 21.03
C LEU A 51 2.95 -7.33 20.17
N ALA A 52 2.78 -8.28 19.26
CA ALA A 52 3.89 -8.77 18.44
C ALA A 52 4.10 -7.93 17.17
N TYR A 53 3.01 -7.32 16.64
CA TYR A 53 3.03 -6.76 15.29
C TYR A 53 2.63 -5.30 15.19
N SER A 54 2.21 -4.65 16.29
CA SER A 54 1.77 -3.25 16.27
C SER A 54 2.90 -2.24 16.09
N LEU A 55 4.08 -2.56 16.57
CA LEU A 55 5.27 -1.72 16.50
C LEU A 55 6.48 -2.51 16.00
N ASN A 56 7.39 -1.82 15.34
CA ASN A 56 8.66 -2.41 14.90
C ASN A 56 9.62 -2.59 16.10
N LYS A 57 9.63 -3.77 16.67
CA LYS A 57 10.46 -4.12 17.82
C LYS A 57 11.96 -4.33 17.50
N ASN A 58 12.39 -4.11 16.25
CA ASN A 58 13.79 -4.24 15.84
C ASN A 58 14.55 -2.91 15.86
N LEU A 59 13.92 -1.84 16.32
CA LEU A 59 14.57 -0.53 16.50
C LEU A 59 15.44 -0.55 17.75
N ASP A 60 16.64 0.03 17.66
CA ASP A 60 17.60 0.06 18.74
C ASP A 60 17.36 1.23 19.72
N ALA A 61 18.04 1.20 20.86
CA ALA A 61 17.93 2.23 21.89
C ALA A 61 18.37 3.62 21.40
N GLN A 62 19.28 3.68 20.42
CA GLN A 62 19.72 4.95 19.86
C GLN A 62 18.58 5.58 19.03
N TYR A 63 17.85 4.77 18.29
CA TYR A 63 16.66 5.23 17.55
C TYR A 63 15.58 5.78 18.47
N LEU A 64 15.34 5.12 19.61
CA LEU A 64 14.34 5.58 20.59
C LEU A 64 14.71 6.95 21.18
N LYS A 65 15.99 7.15 21.54
CA LYS A 65 16.49 8.44 22.03
C LYS A 65 16.43 9.55 20.97
N SER A 66 16.76 9.23 19.73
CA SER A 66 16.62 10.18 18.62
C SER A 66 15.17 10.58 18.42
N PHE A 67 14.25 9.61 18.52
CA PHE A 67 12.83 9.87 18.41
C PHE A 67 12.30 10.76 19.53
N GLU A 68 12.71 10.53 20.77
CA GLU A 68 12.36 11.37 21.92
C GLU A 68 12.81 12.84 21.69
N GLN A 69 14.07 13.05 21.31
CA GLN A 69 14.59 14.38 21.00
C GLN A 69 13.80 15.06 19.86
N LEU A 70 13.61 14.36 18.74
CA LEU A 70 12.87 14.86 17.57
C LEU A 70 11.42 15.17 17.89
N SER A 71 10.79 14.40 18.79
CA SER A 71 9.44 14.62 19.26
C SER A 71 9.32 15.96 19.99
N GLY A 72 10.22 16.21 20.94
CA GLY A 72 10.25 17.49 21.68
C GLY A 72 10.53 18.69 20.75
N GLU A 73 11.53 18.57 19.85
CA GLU A 73 11.81 19.63 18.87
C GLU A 73 10.59 19.89 17.95
N THR A 74 9.91 18.84 17.52
CA THR A 74 8.71 18.95 16.67
C THR A 74 7.55 19.58 17.42
N ALA A 75 7.33 19.19 18.68
CA ALA A 75 6.31 19.77 19.54
C ALA A 75 6.51 21.29 19.71
N ILE A 76 7.73 21.74 19.94
CA ILE A 76 8.06 23.18 20.01
C ILE A 76 7.70 23.90 18.70
N VAL A 77 8.00 23.32 17.55
CA VAL A 77 7.66 23.91 16.24
C VAL A 77 6.15 24.06 16.05
N LEU A 78 5.37 23.09 16.54
CA LEU A 78 3.91 23.11 16.43
C LEU A 78 3.23 24.02 17.46
N HIS A 79 3.86 24.21 18.61
CA HIS A 79 3.26 24.78 19.84
C HIS A 79 3.54 26.28 20.02
N ALA A 80 4.05 26.97 19.03
CA ALA A 80 4.69 28.29 19.15
C ALA A 80 4.04 29.30 20.15
N ASN A 81 2.84 29.07 20.72
CA ASN A 81 2.20 29.98 21.72
C ASN A 81 0.97 29.41 22.48
N GLN A 82 0.80 28.13 22.74
CA GLN A 82 -0.45 27.64 23.37
C GLN A 82 -0.21 26.66 24.54
N ASN A 83 -1.19 26.58 25.47
CA ASN A 83 -1.14 25.71 26.64
C ASN A 83 -1.13 24.23 26.27
N GLU A 84 -0.36 23.46 27.02
CA GLU A 84 -0.33 22.00 26.99
C GLU A 84 -1.73 21.40 27.17
N MET A 85 -2.04 20.39 26.34
CA MET A 85 -3.35 19.74 26.36
C MET A 85 -3.22 18.31 26.93
N GLN A 86 -4.15 17.92 27.78
CA GLN A 86 -4.19 16.53 28.27
C GLN A 86 -4.39 15.54 27.12
N ASP A 87 -3.69 14.39 27.18
CA ASP A 87 -3.69 13.36 26.14
C ASP A 87 -5.09 12.92 25.69
N GLU A 88 -5.99 12.66 26.64
CA GLU A 88 -7.35 12.23 26.31
C GLU A 88 -8.10 13.27 25.47
N LYS A 89 -8.00 14.55 25.86
CA LYS A 89 -8.61 15.65 25.10
C LYS A 89 -7.95 15.78 23.73
N ALA A 90 -6.63 15.69 23.66
CA ALA A 90 -5.88 15.78 22.42
C ALA A 90 -6.26 14.64 21.45
N ARG A 91 -6.36 13.40 21.92
CA ARG A 91 -6.84 12.25 21.13
C ARG A 91 -8.25 12.47 20.56
N VAL A 92 -9.17 13.02 21.35
CA VAL A 92 -10.54 13.33 20.89
C VAL A 92 -10.50 14.39 19.78
N VAL A 93 -9.75 15.47 19.95
CA VAL A 93 -9.61 16.53 18.94
C VAL A 93 -9.03 15.99 17.65
N LEU A 94 -7.92 15.24 17.72
CA LEU A 94 -7.27 14.67 16.52
C LEU A 94 -8.17 13.64 15.84
N THR A 95 -8.87 12.78 16.59
CA THR A 95 -9.81 11.81 16.03
C THR A 95 -10.94 12.51 15.28
N LYS A 96 -11.52 13.56 15.88
CA LYS A 96 -12.56 14.37 15.23
C LYS A 96 -12.04 14.99 13.94
N PHE A 97 -10.86 15.63 13.98
CA PHE A 97 -10.23 16.20 12.79
C PHE A 97 -10.00 15.15 11.69
N ILE A 98 -9.54 13.96 12.07
CA ILE A 98 -9.36 12.86 11.13
C ILE A 98 -10.69 12.41 10.50
N GLN A 99 -11.80 12.40 11.23
CA GLN A 99 -13.12 12.00 10.72
C GLN A 99 -13.78 13.08 9.86
N THR A 100 -13.84 14.30 10.37
CA THR A 100 -14.62 15.40 9.77
C THR A 100 -13.83 16.23 8.77
N LYS A 101 -12.50 16.24 8.86
CA LYS A 101 -11.57 17.13 8.13
C LYS A 101 -11.76 18.62 8.49
N GLU A 102 -12.55 18.93 9.50
CA GLU A 102 -12.75 20.30 9.98
C GLU A 102 -11.55 20.76 10.78
N GLN A 103 -10.88 21.79 10.29
CA GLN A 103 -9.72 22.38 10.97
C GLN A 103 -10.19 23.34 12.04
N THR A 104 -9.89 23.01 13.30
CA THR A 104 -10.14 23.88 14.46
C THR A 104 -8.82 24.40 15.04
N PRO A 105 -8.81 25.54 15.74
CA PRO A 105 -7.60 26.07 16.38
C PRO A 105 -6.94 25.09 17.38
N GLU A 106 -7.69 24.10 17.87
CA GLU A 106 -7.21 23.10 18.84
C GLU A 106 -6.39 21.97 18.19
N VAL A 107 -6.43 21.81 16.86
CA VAL A 107 -5.77 20.68 16.17
C VAL A 107 -4.25 20.72 16.31
N LEU A 108 -3.63 21.88 16.10
CA LEU A 108 -2.17 22.03 16.23
C LEU A 108 -1.68 21.85 17.67
N PRO A 109 -2.32 22.46 18.70
CA PRO A 109 -1.97 22.20 20.11
C PRO A 109 -2.15 20.73 20.51
N ALA A 110 -3.23 20.09 20.07
CA ALA A 110 -3.46 18.67 20.32
C ALA A 110 -2.39 17.79 19.70
N LEU A 111 -1.98 18.10 18.45
CA LEU A 111 -0.90 17.38 17.77
C LEU A 111 0.43 17.58 18.47
N ALA A 112 0.74 18.80 18.92
CA ALA A 112 1.96 19.11 19.65
C ALA A 112 2.03 18.33 20.97
N SER A 113 0.96 18.34 21.79
CA SER A 113 0.92 17.60 23.06
C SER A 113 1.09 16.09 22.85
N ILE A 114 0.37 15.49 21.89
CA ILE A 114 0.53 14.06 21.59
C ILE A 114 1.95 13.75 21.09
N THR A 115 2.55 14.63 20.27
CA THR A 115 3.90 14.46 19.75
C THR A 115 4.94 14.45 20.88
N ASP A 116 4.86 15.39 21.81
CA ASP A 116 5.77 15.52 22.96
C ASP A 116 5.68 14.33 23.91
N HIS A 117 4.48 14.08 24.43
CA HIS A 117 4.24 12.96 25.34
C HIS A 117 4.52 11.58 24.72
N LEU A 118 4.37 11.44 23.40
CA LEU A 118 4.75 10.23 22.70
C LEU A 118 6.26 10.00 22.72
N GLY A 119 7.05 11.06 22.51
CA GLY A 119 8.49 11.03 22.64
C GLY A 119 8.94 10.60 24.03
N GLU A 120 8.42 11.25 25.07
CA GLU A 120 8.70 10.94 26.47
C GLU A 120 8.36 9.47 26.81
N ARG A 121 7.15 9.02 26.44
CA ARG A 121 6.70 7.65 26.72
C ARG A 121 7.56 6.59 26.02
N VAL A 122 7.97 6.84 24.80
CA VAL A 122 8.85 5.91 24.07
C VAL A 122 10.26 5.96 24.62
N GLY A 123 10.78 7.14 24.95
CA GLY A 123 12.10 7.35 25.52
C GLY A 123 12.33 6.71 26.89
N GLN A 124 11.25 6.52 27.69
CA GLN A 124 11.33 5.84 28.99
C GLN A 124 11.75 4.37 28.88
N TYR A 125 11.55 3.74 27.72
CA TYR A 125 11.89 2.34 27.52
C TYR A 125 13.26 2.21 26.83
N GLY A 126 14.11 1.35 27.36
CA GLY A 126 15.40 1.05 26.72
C GLY A 126 15.29 0.16 25.48
N ASP A 127 14.24 -0.65 25.41
CA ASP A 127 13.89 -1.50 24.27
C ASP A 127 12.36 -1.49 24.11
N LEU A 128 11.86 -1.50 22.87
CA LEU A 128 10.43 -1.59 22.58
C LEU A 128 9.79 -2.89 23.04
N LYS A 129 10.61 -3.91 23.33
CA LYS A 129 10.15 -5.18 23.91
C LYS A 129 9.74 -5.04 25.38
N ASP A 130 10.26 -4.01 26.05
CA ASP A 130 9.98 -3.75 27.46
C ASP A 130 8.68 -2.94 27.67
N ILE A 131 8.05 -2.49 26.58
CA ILE A 131 6.78 -1.77 26.65
C ILE A 131 5.67 -2.72 27.12
N PRO A 132 4.95 -2.38 28.23
CA PRO A 132 3.84 -3.17 28.72
C PRO A 132 2.72 -3.31 27.67
N GLU A 133 2.04 -4.43 27.68
CA GLU A 133 0.97 -4.77 26.71
C GLU A 133 -0.07 -3.66 26.56
N GLN A 134 -0.52 -3.11 27.65
CA GLN A 134 -1.53 -2.06 27.67
C GLN A 134 -1.03 -0.76 27.01
N ALA A 135 0.25 -0.43 27.18
CA ALA A 135 0.86 0.77 26.62
C ALA A 135 1.12 0.67 25.11
N VAL A 136 1.38 -0.54 24.57
CA VAL A 136 1.65 -0.75 23.13
C VAL A 136 0.51 -0.23 22.26
N SER A 137 -0.73 -0.53 22.63
CA SER A 137 -1.92 -0.12 21.86
C SER A 137 -2.13 1.40 21.91
N GLU A 138 -1.89 2.03 23.05
CA GLU A 138 -1.98 3.49 23.18
C GLU A 138 -0.90 4.21 22.39
N ILE A 139 0.37 3.80 22.56
CA ILE A 139 1.51 4.36 21.82
C ILE A 139 1.28 4.25 20.31
N ARG A 140 0.83 3.09 19.84
CA ARG A 140 0.52 2.90 18.42
C ARG A 140 -0.62 3.81 17.95
N ASN A 141 -1.68 3.94 18.74
CA ASN A 141 -2.79 4.83 18.41
C ASN A 141 -2.33 6.28 18.30
N ASP A 142 -1.51 6.75 19.23
CA ASP A 142 -0.98 8.11 19.22
C ASP A 142 -0.04 8.35 18.03
N MET A 143 0.81 7.38 17.69
CA MET A 143 1.63 7.40 16.46
C MET A 143 0.76 7.49 15.20
N TYR A 144 -0.34 6.72 15.15
CA TYR A 144 -1.27 6.75 14.02
C TYR A 144 -2.01 8.09 13.91
N LEU A 145 -2.50 8.62 15.03
CA LEU A 145 -3.15 9.93 15.07
C LEU A 145 -2.19 11.03 14.60
N SER A 146 -0.95 11.03 15.11
CA SER A 146 0.08 11.99 14.70
C SER A 146 0.37 11.89 13.19
N THR A 147 0.71 10.70 12.69
CA THR A 147 1.04 10.49 11.28
C THR A 147 -0.12 10.91 10.36
N THR A 148 -1.34 10.55 10.71
CA THR A 148 -2.52 10.83 9.88
C THR A 148 -2.85 12.32 9.90
N THR A 149 -2.73 12.97 11.05
CA THR A 149 -2.97 14.42 11.20
C THR A 149 -1.93 15.21 10.40
N PHE A 150 -0.64 14.89 10.53
CA PHE A 150 0.42 15.53 9.73
C PHE A 150 0.14 15.44 8.22
N LYS A 151 -0.16 14.23 7.71
CA LYS A 151 -0.46 14.03 6.28
C LYS A 151 -1.65 14.88 5.80
N ARG A 152 -2.64 15.08 6.66
CA ARG A 152 -3.82 15.89 6.32
C ARG A 152 -3.55 17.39 6.38
N LEU A 153 -2.84 17.86 7.40
CA LEU A 153 -2.45 19.26 7.54
C LEU A 153 -1.53 19.70 6.39
N GLU A 154 -0.57 18.85 6.00
CA GLU A 154 0.30 19.09 4.86
C GLU A 154 -0.50 19.20 3.55
N LYS A 155 -1.41 18.24 3.31
CA LYS A 155 -2.27 18.26 2.11
C LYS A 155 -3.20 19.46 2.06
N ALA A 156 -3.59 20.00 3.22
CA ALA A 156 -4.44 21.17 3.35
C ALA A 156 -3.64 22.48 3.40
N GLU A 157 -2.30 22.43 3.28
CA GLU A 157 -1.38 23.58 3.45
C GLU A 157 -1.60 24.32 4.77
N ALA A 158 -1.98 23.59 5.81
CA ALA A 158 -2.44 24.12 7.10
C ALA A 158 -1.39 23.98 8.22
N LEU A 159 -0.18 23.58 7.88
CA LEU A 159 0.96 23.63 8.78
C LEU A 159 1.43 25.07 8.98
N PRO A 160 1.96 25.43 10.17
CA PRO A 160 2.50 26.76 10.40
C PRO A 160 3.65 27.08 9.45
N ALA A 161 3.93 28.36 9.24
CA ALA A 161 5.11 28.78 8.49
C ALA A 161 6.37 28.31 9.23
N MET A 162 7.22 27.56 8.56
CA MET A 162 8.42 26.92 9.12
C MET A 162 9.67 27.36 8.38
N THR A 163 10.77 27.49 9.11
CA THR A 163 12.09 27.63 8.51
C THR A 163 12.50 26.31 7.82
N PRO A 164 13.45 26.34 6.87
CA PRO A 164 13.94 25.10 6.23
C PRO A 164 14.40 24.05 7.24
N GLN A 165 15.07 24.47 8.32
CA GLN A 165 15.52 23.57 9.37
C GLN A 165 14.35 22.91 10.10
N GLN A 166 13.30 23.67 10.45
CA GLN A 166 12.10 23.12 11.10
C GLN A 166 11.34 22.14 10.17
N GLN A 167 11.34 22.41 8.87
CA GLN A 167 10.77 21.47 7.89
C GLN A 167 11.55 20.15 7.84
N ASP A 168 12.88 20.21 7.95
CA ASP A 168 13.71 19.01 7.96
C ASP A 168 13.51 18.21 9.25
N THR A 169 13.45 18.86 10.43
CA THR A 169 13.09 18.21 11.70
C THR A 169 11.74 17.51 11.61
N LEU A 170 10.73 18.17 11.04
CA LEU A 170 9.41 17.58 10.88
C LEU A 170 9.41 16.36 9.93
N LYS A 171 10.15 16.44 8.82
CA LYS A 171 10.30 15.31 7.90
C LYS A 171 10.99 14.12 8.57
N GLU A 172 12.04 14.39 9.34
CA GLU A 172 12.77 13.36 10.06
C GLU A 172 11.90 12.70 11.14
N TYR A 173 11.17 13.49 11.93
CA TYR A 173 10.19 12.99 12.89
C TYR A 173 9.15 12.07 12.22
N ARG A 174 8.57 12.49 11.11
CA ARG A 174 7.61 11.68 10.35
C ARG A 174 8.22 10.39 9.80
N SER A 175 9.44 10.46 9.28
CA SER A 175 10.18 9.27 8.84
C SER A 175 10.40 8.29 9.98
N ASN A 176 10.70 8.79 11.18
CA ASN A 176 10.83 7.97 12.38
C ASN A 176 9.47 7.33 12.77
N LEU A 177 8.36 8.08 12.77
CA LEU A 177 7.02 7.51 13.00
C LEU A 177 6.70 6.38 12.01
N ASP A 178 7.00 6.58 10.73
CA ASP A 178 6.81 5.55 9.72
C ASP A 178 7.70 4.31 9.99
N GLY A 179 8.90 4.49 10.51
CA GLY A 179 9.79 3.40 10.93
C GLY A 179 9.21 2.53 12.06
N PHE A 180 8.45 3.12 12.98
CA PHE A 180 7.73 2.37 14.02
C PHE A 180 6.52 1.61 13.48
N LEU A 181 5.76 2.22 12.56
CA LEU A 181 4.45 1.74 12.12
C LEU A 181 4.48 0.85 10.87
N GLN A 182 5.41 1.09 9.96
CA GLN A 182 5.45 0.45 8.63
C GLN A 182 6.41 -0.75 8.59
N TYR A 183 6.42 -1.54 9.65
CA TYR A 183 7.25 -2.73 9.72
C TYR A 183 6.51 -3.96 9.21
N ILE A 184 7.12 -4.66 8.26
CA ILE A 184 6.65 -5.95 7.77
C ILE A 184 7.72 -7.00 8.07
N PRO A 185 7.43 -8.01 8.92
CA PRO A 185 8.36 -9.09 9.23
C PRO A 185 8.85 -9.82 7.98
N ASN A 186 10.11 -10.23 7.95
CA ASN A 186 10.68 -10.92 6.79
C ASN A 186 9.95 -12.22 6.44
N TRP A 187 9.46 -12.95 7.46
CA TRP A 187 8.70 -14.16 7.21
C TRP A 187 7.40 -13.89 6.44
N VAL A 188 6.71 -12.76 6.70
CA VAL A 188 5.51 -12.35 5.95
C VAL A 188 5.87 -12.08 4.50
N LYS A 189 6.97 -11.37 4.25
CA LYS A 189 7.47 -11.10 2.88
C LYS A 189 7.74 -12.40 2.13
N VAL A 190 8.44 -13.34 2.76
CA VAL A 190 8.77 -14.65 2.16
C VAL A 190 7.49 -15.48 1.95
N ALA A 191 6.60 -15.54 2.94
CA ALA A 191 5.35 -16.30 2.83
C ALA A 191 4.47 -15.78 1.69
N VAL A 192 4.31 -14.45 1.57
CA VAL A 192 3.53 -13.82 0.49
C VAL A 192 4.18 -14.08 -0.87
N ALA A 193 5.50 -13.93 -0.98
CA ALA A 193 6.22 -14.19 -2.24
C ALA A 193 6.05 -15.65 -2.70
N LEU A 194 6.19 -16.61 -1.77
CA LEU A 194 5.97 -18.04 -2.07
C LEU A 194 4.52 -18.33 -2.44
N ALA A 195 3.56 -17.79 -1.67
CA ALA A 195 2.14 -18.00 -1.94
C ALA A 195 1.71 -17.43 -3.30
N LEU A 196 2.18 -16.23 -3.66
CA LEU A 196 1.94 -15.63 -4.98
C LEU A 196 2.61 -16.43 -6.09
N GLY A 197 3.89 -16.82 -5.91
CA GLY A 197 4.63 -17.61 -6.89
C GLY A 197 3.94 -18.94 -7.18
N LEU A 198 3.62 -19.72 -6.15
CA LEU A 198 2.92 -21.01 -6.29
C LEU A 198 1.49 -20.83 -6.80
N GLY A 199 0.77 -19.80 -6.32
CA GLY A 199 -0.60 -19.51 -6.74
C GLY A 199 -0.70 -19.15 -8.22
N THR A 200 0.24 -18.37 -8.75
CA THR A 200 0.27 -18.00 -10.17
C THR A 200 0.63 -19.17 -11.08
N MET A 201 1.30 -20.21 -10.58
CA MET A 201 1.55 -21.44 -11.35
C MET A 201 0.27 -22.25 -11.61
N VAL A 202 -0.77 -22.08 -10.79
CA VAL A 202 -2.04 -22.78 -10.95
C VAL A 202 -2.95 -22.03 -11.93
N GLY A 203 -3.29 -22.66 -13.05
CA GLY A 203 -4.22 -22.10 -14.03
C GLY A 203 -3.66 -21.03 -14.98
N TRP A 204 -2.37 -20.69 -14.91
CA TRP A 204 -1.72 -19.68 -15.76
C TRP A 204 -2.03 -19.84 -17.25
N LYS A 205 -2.03 -21.08 -17.77
CA LYS A 205 -2.25 -21.38 -19.19
C LYS A 205 -3.60 -20.87 -19.67
N ARG A 206 -4.64 -21.04 -18.87
CA ARG A 206 -6.00 -20.56 -19.22
C ARG A 206 -6.05 -19.03 -19.32
N ILE A 207 -5.34 -18.35 -18.42
CA ILE A 207 -5.26 -16.88 -18.40
C ILE A 207 -4.52 -16.39 -19.64
N VAL A 208 -3.32 -16.93 -19.89
CA VAL A 208 -2.48 -16.54 -21.05
C VAL A 208 -3.20 -16.75 -22.37
N VAL A 209 -3.86 -17.90 -22.56
CA VAL A 209 -4.65 -18.16 -23.78
C VAL A 209 -5.83 -17.18 -23.90
N THR A 210 -6.53 -16.87 -22.81
CA THR A 210 -7.65 -15.94 -22.87
C THR A 210 -7.20 -14.53 -23.23
N VAL A 211 -6.14 -14.05 -22.60
CA VAL A 211 -5.61 -12.69 -22.82
C VAL A 211 -4.90 -12.57 -24.18
N GLY A 212 -4.05 -13.52 -24.51
CA GLY A 212 -3.26 -13.47 -25.74
C GLY A 212 -3.99 -13.86 -27.02
N GLU A 213 -4.99 -14.74 -26.93
CA GLU A 213 -5.62 -15.33 -28.14
C GLU A 213 -7.10 -15.03 -28.30
N ARG A 214 -7.83 -14.65 -27.21
CA ARG A 214 -9.30 -14.54 -27.25
C ARG A 214 -9.83 -13.13 -27.20
N ILE A 215 -9.04 -12.13 -26.80
CA ILE A 215 -9.46 -10.72 -26.76
C ILE A 215 -9.58 -10.15 -28.18
N GLY A 216 -8.62 -10.46 -29.05
CA GLY A 216 -8.64 -10.09 -30.46
C GLY A 216 -9.42 -11.09 -31.33
N LYS A 217 -9.86 -10.66 -32.52
CA LYS A 217 -10.38 -11.56 -33.56
C LYS A 217 -9.24 -12.27 -34.30
N ASN A 218 -8.06 -11.66 -34.36
CA ASN A 218 -6.86 -12.21 -34.97
C ASN A 218 -5.82 -12.47 -33.87
N HIS A 219 -4.88 -13.36 -34.16
CA HIS A 219 -3.74 -13.62 -33.26
C HIS A 219 -2.94 -12.35 -33.01
N MET A 220 -2.49 -12.18 -31.79
CA MET A 220 -1.66 -11.06 -31.36
C MET A 220 -0.27 -11.17 -32.00
N THR A 221 0.22 -10.08 -32.58
CA THR A 221 1.59 -9.99 -33.10
C THR A 221 2.58 -9.76 -31.96
N TYR A 222 3.85 -10.07 -32.17
CA TYR A 222 4.92 -9.81 -31.21
C TYR A 222 4.98 -8.32 -30.81
N GLY A 223 4.77 -7.40 -31.75
CA GLY A 223 4.76 -5.96 -31.49
C GLY A 223 3.60 -5.54 -30.59
N GLN A 224 2.42 -6.12 -30.79
CA GLN A 224 1.26 -5.87 -29.93
C GLN A 224 1.48 -6.39 -28.50
N GLY A 225 2.04 -7.61 -28.36
CA GLY A 225 2.38 -8.19 -27.07
C GLY A 225 3.39 -7.32 -26.30
N MET A 226 4.49 -6.97 -26.94
CA MET A 226 5.51 -6.09 -26.36
C MET A 226 4.91 -4.73 -25.93
N SER A 227 4.09 -4.11 -26.77
CA SER A 227 3.47 -2.83 -26.46
C SER A 227 2.51 -2.93 -25.27
N ALA A 228 1.71 -4.00 -25.20
CA ALA A 228 0.81 -4.26 -24.09
C ALA A 228 1.59 -4.48 -22.77
N GLU A 229 2.66 -5.26 -22.81
CA GLU A 229 3.53 -5.51 -21.64
C GLU A 229 4.23 -4.23 -21.17
N LEU A 230 4.77 -3.41 -22.09
CA LEU A 230 5.40 -2.13 -21.74
C LEU A 230 4.42 -1.16 -21.06
N VAL A 231 3.21 -1.02 -21.61
CA VAL A 231 2.16 -0.18 -21.04
C VAL A 231 1.74 -0.72 -19.67
N ALA A 232 1.53 -2.02 -19.56
CA ALA A 232 1.16 -2.63 -18.29
C ALA A 232 2.26 -2.45 -17.22
N MET A 233 3.51 -2.76 -17.55
CA MET A 233 4.66 -2.56 -16.67
C MET A 233 4.76 -1.10 -16.18
N SER A 234 4.72 -0.14 -17.11
CA SER A 234 4.86 1.29 -16.79
C SER A 234 3.70 1.80 -15.94
N THR A 235 2.47 1.41 -16.26
CA THR A 235 1.26 1.83 -15.52
C THR A 235 1.26 1.26 -14.09
N ILE A 236 1.59 -0.03 -13.94
CA ILE A 236 1.64 -0.69 -12.63
C ILE A 236 2.78 -0.10 -11.79
N ALA A 237 3.97 0.08 -12.37
CA ALA A 237 5.11 0.66 -11.67
C ALA A 237 4.86 2.11 -11.24
N ALA A 238 4.22 2.93 -12.10
CA ALA A 238 3.83 4.29 -11.76
C ALA A 238 2.80 4.31 -10.61
N ALA A 239 1.81 3.44 -10.66
CA ALA A 239 0.81 3.31 -9.60
C ALA A 239 1.45 2.87 -8.27
N ASP A 240 2.39 1.95 -8.32
CA ASP A 240 3.16 1.48 -7.14
C ASP A 240 3.96 2.62 -6.51
N GLY A 241 4.68 3.38 -7.33
CA GLY A 241 5.46 4.54 -6.87
C GLY A 241 4.62 5.69 -6.32
N LEU A 242 3.37 5.83 -6.77
CA LEU A 242 2.43 6.84 -6.28
C LEU A 242 1.53 6.33 -5.14
N GLY A 243 1.69 5.08 -4.71
CA GLY A 243 0.85 4.47 -3.67
C GLY A 243 -0.61 4.28 -4.08
N MET A 244 -0.89 4.17 -5.39
CA MET A 244 -2.25 3.99 -5.90
C MET A 244 -2.58 2.52 -6.11
N PRO A 245 -3.71 2.01 -5.57
CA PRO A 245 -4.12 0.64 -5.82
C PRO A 245 -4.65 0.50 -7.26
N VAL A 246 -4.04 -0.41 -8.02
CA VAL A 246 -4.49 -0.77 -9.38
C VAL A 246 -4.74 -2.26 -9.50
N SER A 247 -5.67 -2.64 -10.36
CA SER A 247 -5.84 -4.03 -10.76
C SER A 247 -4.91 -4.35 -11.93
N THR A 248 -3.91 -5.16 -11.68
CA THR A 248 -2.92 -5.58 -12.69
C THR A 248 -3.59 -6.29 -13.88
N THR A 249 -4.62 -7.09 -13.60
CA THR A 249 -5.43 -7.76 -14.65
C THR A 249 -6.22 -6.77 -15.50
N HIS A 250 -6.81 -5.72 -14.90
CA HIS A 250 -7.49 -4.68 -15.66
C HIS A 250 -6.52 -3.93 -16.57
N VAL A 251 -5.36 -3.55 -16.04
CA VAL A 251 -4.32 -2.84 -16.81
C VAL A 251 -3.86 -3.67 -18.01
N LEU A 252 -3.50 -4.94 -17.78
CA LEU A 252 -3.00 -5.81 -18.85
C LEU A 252 -4.07 -6.09 -19.92
N ASN A 253 -5.29 -6.45 -19.52
CA ASN A 253 -6.36 -6.73 -20.47
C ASN A 253 -6.75 -5.48 -21.29
N SER A 254 -6.74 -4.31 -20.68
CA SER A 254 -7.00 -3.05 -21.36
C SER A 254 -5.87 -2.68 -22.34
N ALA A 255 -4.62 -2.93 -21.95
CA ALA A 255 -3.46 -2.72 -22.82
C ALA A 255 -3.53 -3.63 -24.05
N VAL A 256 -3.83 -4.92 -23.88
CA VAL A 256 -4.02 -5.87 -25.00
C VAL A 256 -5.19 -5.42 -25.89
N ALA A 257 -6.35 -5.10 -25.32
CA ALA A 257 -7.48 -4.61 -26.09
C ALA A 257 -7.15 -3.33 -26.88
N GLY A 258 -6.42 -2.40 -26.26
CA GLY A 258 -5.96 -1.16 -26.91
C GLY A 258 -5.06 -1.44 -28.11
N THR A 259 -4.10 -2.37 -27.99
CA THR A 259 -3.22 -2.74 -29.12
C THR A 259 -3.99 -3.42 -30.24
N MET A 260 -5.04 -4.22 -29.94
CA MET A 260 -5.91 -4.84 -30.95
C MET A 260 -6.73 -3.81 -31.72
N VAL A 261 -7.23 -2.78 -31.03
CA VAL A 261 -7.95 -1.67 -31.69
C VAL A 261 -7.00 -0.86 -32.56
N ALA A 262 -5.84 -0.46 -32.03
CA ALA A 262 -4.85 0.35 -32.75
C ALA A 262 -4.35 -0.36 -34.02
N ASN A 263 -4.14 -1.66 -33.98
CA ASN A 263 -3.70 -2.47 -35.12
C ASN A 263 -4.86 -2.90 -36.04
N LYS A 264 -6.11 -2.44 -35.79
CA LYS A 264 -7.31 -2.84 -36.55
C LYS A 264 -7.54 -4.36 -36.59
N SER A 265 -7.01 -5.10 -35.62
CA SER A 265 -7.17 -6.57 -35.53
C SER A 265 -8.59 -6.99 -35.10
N GLY A 266 -9.41 -6.02 -34.66
CA GLY A 266 -10.75 -6.24 -34.18
C GLY A 266 -10.81 -6.84 -32.77
N LEU A 267 -11.88 -6.56 -32.05
CA LEU A 267 -12.14 -7.13 -30.73
C LEU A 267 -13.19 -8.22 -30.78
N ASN A 268 -12.98 -9.27 -30.01
CA ASN A 268 -14.00 -10.29 -29.74
C ASN A 268 -14.92 -9.77 -28.61
N PHE A 269 -16.02 -9.16 -28.99
CA PHE A 269 -16.96 -8.56 -28.03
C PHE A 269 -17.53 -9.56 -27.02
N ALA A 270 -17.65 -10.84 -27.36
CA ALA A 270 -18.11 -11.87 -26.41
C ALA A 270 -17.09 -12.04 -25.28
N THR A 271 -15.79 -12.13 -25.60
CA THR A 271 -14.72 -12.21 -24.61
C THR A 271 -14.61 -10.93 -23.79
N VAL A 272 -14.64 -9.76 -24.43
CA VAL A 272 -14.61 -8.46 -23.74
C VAL A 272 -15.77 -8.33 -22.77
N LYS A 273 -17.01 -8.67 -23.19
CA LYS A 273 -18.19 -8.67 -22.32
C LYS A 273 -18.00 -9.61 -21.12
N THR A 274 -17.46 -10.80 -21.32
CA THR A 274 -17.18 -11.75 -20.25
C THR A 274 -16.18 -11.18 -19.24
N ILE A 275 -15.10 -10.55 -19.71
CA ILE A 275 -14.09 -9.91 -18.85
C ILE A 275 -14.71 -8.76 -18.05
N ILE A 276 -15.45 -7.86 -18.71
CA ILE A 276 -16.12 -6.73 -18.03
C ILE A 276 -17.15 -7.25 -17.01
N SER A 277 -17.92 -8.28 -17.37
CA SER A 277 -18.87 -8.89 -16.44
C SER A 277 -18.17 -9.47 -15.21
N ALA A 278 -17.05 -10.17 -15.41
CA ALA A 278 -16.24 -10.68 -14.29
C ALA A 278 -15.76 -9.54 -13.38
N TRP A 279 -15.30 -8.41 -13.94
CA TRP A 279 -14.90 -7.24 -13.16
C TRP A 279 -16.03 -6.66 -12.31
N ILE A 280 -17.23 -6.53 -12.90
CA ILE A 280 -18.41 -6.00 -12.20
C ILE A 280 -18.87 -6.97 -11.09
N PHE A 281 -18.90 -8.27 -11.36
CA PHE A 281 -19.40 -9.24 -10.40
C PHE A 281 -18.39 -9.62 -9.30
N THR A 282 -17.10 -9.40 -9.50
CA THR A 282 -16.07 -9.73 -8.51
C THR A 282 -16.31 -9.01 -7.19
N LEU A 283 -16.59 -7.70 -7.22
CA LEU A 283 -16.76 -6.90 -6.01
C LEU A 283 -18.00 -7.32 -5.19
N PRO A 284 -19.21 -7.43 -5.74
CA PRO A 284 -20.37 -7.96 -5.00
C PRO A 284 -20.14 -9.37 -4.45
N ALA A 285 -19.55 -10.26 -5.26
CA ALA A 285 -19.28 -11.63 -4.84
C ALA A 285 -18.33 -11.69 -3.65
N THR A 286 -17.23 -10.93 -3.67
CA THR A 286 -16.27 -10.89 -2.57
C THR A 286 -16.85 -10.25 -1.31
N ILE A 287 -17.69 -9.20 -1.44
CA ILE A 287 -18.43 -8.60 -0.31
C ILE A 287 -19.33 -9.64 0.36
N CYS A 288 -20.15 -10.36 -0.44
CA CYS A 288 -21.06 -11.37 0.08
C CYS A 288 -20.31 -12.53 0.73
N LEU A 289 -19.23 -13.01 0.11
CA LEU A 289 -18.41 -14.12 0.66
C LEU A 289 -17.73 -13.71 1.95
N SER A 290 -17.06 -12.55 1.99
CA SER A 290 -16.34 -12.09 3.19
C SER A 290 -17.30 -11.77 4.33
N GLY A 291 -18.42 -11.09 4.04
CA GLY A 291 -19.46 -10.81 5.01
C GLY A 291 -20.13 -12.07 5.56
N GLY A 292 -20.44 -13.03 4.68
CA GLY A 292 -20.98 -14.33 5.07
C GLY A 292 -20.03 -15.14 5.94
N LEU A 293 -18.75 -15.24 5.55
CA LEU A 293 -17.72 -15.91 6.36
C LEU A 293 -17.54 -15.24 7.72
N TYR A 294 -17.46 -13.90 7.75
CA TYR A 294 -17.35 -13.18 9.01
C TYR A 294 -18.54 -13.44 9.92
N TRP A 295 -19.76 -13.39 9.38
CA TRP A 295 -20.98 -13.72 10.14
C TRP A 295 -20.95 -15.13 10.69
N VAL A 296 -20.51 -16.13 9.90
CA VAL A 296 -20.34 -17.52 10.35
C VAL A 296 -19.33 -17.61 11.49
N PHE A 297 -18.15 -16.97 11.35
CA PHE A 297 -17.14 -16.99 12.41
C PHE A 297 -17.63 -16.37 13.72
N LEU A 298 -18.44 -15.32 13.66
CA LEU A 298 -19.04 -14.72 14.86
C LEU A 298 -19.93 -15.70 15.65
N GLN A 299 -20.52 -16.72 14.99
CA GLN A 299 -21.32 -17.74 15.67
C GLN A 299 -20.46 -18.74 16.47
N PHE A 300 -19.15 -18.80 16.21
CA PHE A 300 -18.23 -19.71 16.89
C PHE A 300 -17.37 -19.03 17.97
N VAL A 301 -17.28 -17.69 17.94
CA VAL A 301 -16.43 -16.90 18.83
C VAL A 301 -17.25 -16.08 19.84
N GLY A 302 -18.55 -15.91 19.59
CA GLY A 302 -19.50 -15.17 20.43
C GLY A 302 -20.11 -16.05 21.53
#